data_4b021ebd963168daea708e5ceb452460
#
_entry.id   4b021ebd963168daea708e5ceb452460
#
_cell.length_a   1.000
_cell.length_b   1.000
_cell.length_c   1.000
_cell.angle_alpha   90.00
_cell.angle_beta   90.00
_cell.angle_gamma   90.00
#
_symmetry.space_group_name_H-M   'P 1'
#
loop_
_entity.id
_entity.type
_entity.pdbx_description
1 polymer ?
#
loop_
_entity_poly.entity_id
_entity_poly.type
_entity_poly.pdbx_seq_one_letter_code
_entity_poly.pdbx_strand_id
1 'polypeptide(L)'
;MTEIEYVKQRITALRMKLRISERQLSGMLGKSPNYIGAVLDQKNPDGGPSMKMFFKICALLRVTPYEFFDEMNPYPIQTHAVIEQLFRLTERKEERMDQLVALLERMDPAWFSEMLNLAEGSQK
;
A
#
# COMPACT_ATOMS: atom_id res chain seq x y z
N MET A 1 1.75 21.67 6.43
CA MET A 1 2.13 20.72 5.37
C MET A 1 1.28 21.00 4.13
N THR A 2 1.93 21.15 2.99
CA THR A 2 1.22 21.33 1.72
C THR A 2 0.77 19.98 1.18
N GLU A 3 -0.15 20.01 0.23
CA GLU A 3 -0.63 18.78 -0.43
C GLU A 3 0.51 18.07 -1.18
N ILE A 4 1.42 18.82 -1.78
CA ILE A 4 2.58 18.26 -2.47
C ILE A 4 3.52 17.57 -1.50
N GLU A 5 3.78 18.18 -0.34
CA GLU A 5 4.58 17.55 0.70
C GLU A 5 3.93 16.25 1.19
N TYR A 6 2.62 16.27 1.36
CA TYR A 6 1.87 15.08 1.74
C TYR A 6 2.05 13.95 0.73
N VAL A 7 1.91 14.26 -0.56
CA VAL A 7 2.09 13.28 -1.64
C VAL A 7 3.49 12.68 -1.60
N LYS A 8 4.52 13.51 -1.45
CA LYS A 8 5.90 13.05 -1.37
C LYS A 8 6.13 12.12 -0.18
N GLN A 9 5.63 12.50 0.98
CA GLN A 9 5.76 11.70 2.19
C GLN A 9 5.00 10.38 2.07
N ARG A 10 3.82 10.42 1.47
CA ARG A 10 3.00 9.22 1.29
C ARG A 10 3.65 8.23 0.33
N ILE A 11 4.23 8.71 -0.77
CA ILE A 11 4.98 7.87 -1.70
C ILE A 11 6.14 7.19 -0.97
N THR A 12 6.88 7.95 -0.18
CA THR A 12 8.00 7.41 0.59
C THR A 12 7.53 6.34 1.57
N ALA A 13 6.46 6.60 2.31
CA ALA A 13 5.93 5.66 3.28
C ALA A 13 5.46 4.35 2.62
N LEU A 14 4.73 4.45 1.52
CA LEU A 14 4.22 3.28 0.80
C LEU A 14 5.36 2.48 0.17
N ARG A 15 6.32 3.17 -0.43
CA ARG A 15 7.51 2.55 -1.02
C ARG A 15 8.28 1.75 0.03
N MET A 16 8.49 2.34 1.20
CA MET A 16 9.23 1.70 2.28
C MET A 16 8.50 0.46 2.81
N LYS A 17 7.19 0.52 2.91
CA LYS A 17 6.38 -0.65 3.33
C LYS A 17 6.52 -1.82 2.36
N LEU A 18 6.61 -1.52 1.07
CA LEU A 18 6.80 -2.53 0.03
C LEU A 18 8.26 -2.91 -0.17
N ARG A 19 9.18 -2.27 0.55
CA ARG A 19 10.62 -2.48 0.43
C ARG A 19 11.15 -2.24 -0.99
N ILE A 20 10.59 -1.24 -1.64
CA ILE A 20 11.02 -0.80 -2.97
C ILE A 20 11.89 0.44 -2.78
N SER A 21 13.12 0.41 -3.29
CA SER A 21 14.00 1.58 -3.23
C SER A 21 13.56 2.64 -4.23
N GLU A 22 14.03 3.87 -4.04
CA GLU A 22 13.77 4.96 -5.01
C GLU A 22 14.28 4.58 -6.40
N ARG A 23 15.45 3.97 -6.43
CA ARG A 23 16.06 3.52 -7.69
C ARG A 23 15.22 2.43 -8.37
N GLN A 24 14.74 1.47 -7.60
CA GLN A 24 13.86 0.41 -8.12
C GLN A 24 12.56 0.98 -8.66
N LEU A 25 11.93 1.88 -7.92
CA LEU A 25 10.68 2.50 -8.36
C LEU A 25 10.89 3.31 -9.64
N SER A 26 12.00 4.05 -9.73
CA SER A 26 12.37 4.78 -10.95
C SER A 26 12.48 3.84 -12.15
N GLY A 27 13.14 2.71 -11.97
CA GLY A 27 13.27 1.69 -13.02
C GLY A 27 11.94 1.10 -13.43
N MET A 28 11.07 0.80 -12.47
CA MET A 28 9.73 0.27 -12.73
C MET A 28 8.87 1.26 -13.53
N LEU A 29 9.15 2.55 -13.38
CA LEU A 29 8.48 3.60 -14.16
C LEU A 29 9.11 3.82 -15.54
N GLY A 30 10.19 3.11 -15.86
CA GLY A 30 10.92 3.30 -17.11
C GLY A 30 11.73 4.60 -17.16
N LYS A 31 12.10 5.11 -16.00
CA LYS A 31 12.84 6.38 -15.88
C LYS A 31 14.28 6.13 -15.42
N SER A 32 15.09 7.20 -15.44
CA SER A 32 16.46 7.13 -14.95
C SER A 32 16.49 6.77 -13.45
N PRO A 33 17.61 6.19 -12.95
CA PRO A 33 17.68 5.78 -11.55
C PRO A 33 17.45 6.88 -10.53
N ASN A 34 17.67 8.13 -10.89
CA ASN A 34 17.54 9.27 -9.98
C ASN A 34 16.17 9.96 -10.07
N TYR A 35 15.26 9.44 -10.89
CA TYR A 35 13.99 10.13 -11.16
C TYR A 35 13.14 10.31 -9.90
N ILE A 36 12.91 9.26 -9.14
CA ILE A 36 12.08 9.34 -7.93
C ILE A 36 12.77 10.22 -6.87
N GLY A 37 14.08 10.09 -6.72
CA GLY A 37 14.81 10.96 -5.79
C GLY A 37 14.63 12.43 -6.11
N ALA A 38 14.65 12.79 -7.39
CA ALA A 38 14.43 14.17 -7.82
C ALA A 38 12.98 14.62 -7.60
N VAL A 39 12.02 13.75 -7.89
CA VAL A 39 10.58 14.05 -7.68
C VAL A 39 10.27 14.27 -6.20
N LEU A 40 10.89 13.49 -5.32
CA LEU A 40 10.63 13.54 -3.88
C LEU A 40 11.51 14.55 -3.14
N ASP A 41 12.39 15.26 -3.85
CA ASP A 41 13.31 16.19 -3.23
C ASP A 41 12.54 17.33 -2.55
N GLN A 42 12.76 17.49 -1.24
CA GLN A 42 12.12 18.54 -0.45
C GLN A 42 12.66 19.94 -0.77
N LYS A 43 13.83 20.03 -1.41
CA LYS A 43 14.40 21.31 -1.82
C LYS A 43 13.61 21.96 -2.97
N ASN A 44 12.74 21.20 -3.60
CA ASN A 44 11.83 21.71 -4.61
C ASN A 44 10.39 21.58 -4.11
N PRO A 45 9.92 22.52 -3.28
CA PRO A 45 8.63 22.38 -2.60
C PRO A 45 7.43 22.28 -3.54
N ASP A 46 7.54 22.87 -4.73
CA ASP A 46 6.46 22.85 -5.72
C ASP A 46 6.60 21.70 -6.72
N GLY A 47 7.71 20.97 -6.67
CA GLY A 47 7.95 19.84 -7.55
C GLY A 47 7.27 18.58 -7.04
N GLY A 48 6.67 17.85 -7.94
CA GLY A 48 6.03 16.57 -7.63
C GLY A 48 5.84 15.80 -8.92
N PRO A 49 5.26 14.60 -8.84
CA PRO A 49 4.99 13.83 -10.04
C PRO A 49 3.89 14.51 -10.85
N SER A 50 3.96 14.40 -12.19
CA SER A 50 2.84 14.75 -13.04
C SER A 50 1.65 13.85 -12.70
N MET A 51 0.45 14.25 -13.07
CA MET A 51 -0.75 13.45 -12.83
C MET A 51 -0.61 12.04 -13.43
N LYS A 52 -0.09 11.98 -14.66
CA LYS A 52 0.16 10.72 -15.35
C LYS A 52 1.11 9.81 -14.55
N MET A 53 2.20 10.38 -14.06
CA MET A 53 3.17 9.63 -13.28
C MET A 53 2.63 9.26 -11.91
N PHE A 54 1.82 10.12 -11.30
CA PHE A 54 1.17 9.82 -10.03
C PHE A 54 0.29 8.57 -10.14
N PHE A 55 -0.51 8.46 -11.19
CA PHE A 55 -1.34 7.27 -11.40
C PHE A 55 -0.50 6.02 -11.62
N LYS A 56 0.60 6.12 -12.34
CA LYS A 56 1.52 5.00 -12.53
C LYS A 56 2.17 4.58 -11.21
N ILE A 57 2.57 5.55 -10.39
CA ILE A 57 3.13 5.29 -9.07
C ILE A 57 2.13 4.57 -8.19
N CYS A 58 0.88 5.04 -8.16
CA CYS A 58 -0.18 4.37 -7.41
C CYS A 58 -0.34 2.91 -7.84
N ALA A 59 -0.38 2.65 -9.14
CA ALA A 59 -0.51 1.29 -9.66
C ALA A 59 0.65 0.41 -9.23
N LEU A 60 1.88 0.90 -9.28
CA LEU A 60 3.06 0.16 -8.86
C LEU A 60 3.10 -0.06 -7.35
N LEU A 61 2.59 0.88 -6.57
CA LEU A 61 2.49 0.76 -5.12
C LEU A 61 1.23 0.01 -4.69
N ARG A 62 0.45 -0.48 -5.65
CA ARG A 62 -0.75 -1.30 -5.41
C ARG A 62 -1.83 -0.59 -4.61
N VAL A 63 -2.00 0.69 -4.85
CA VAL A 63 -3.08 1.49 -4.25
C VAL A 63 -3.87 2.18 -5.34
N THR A 64 -5.15 2.39 -5.08
CA THR A 64 -5.95 3.31 -5.89
C THR A 64 -5.62 4.74 -5.45
N PRO A 65 -5.92 5.76 -6.26
CA PRO A 65 -5.79 7.15 -5.81
C PRO A 65 -6.57 7.44 -4.53
N TYR A 66 -7.72 6.81 -4.33
CA TYR A 66 -8.49 6.94 -3.08
C TYR A 66 -7.73 6.39 -1.89
N GLU A 67 -7.19 5.18 -2.02
CA GLU A 67 -6.40 4.55 -0.97
C GLU A 67 -5.13 5.35 -0.67
N PHE A 68 -4.54 5.94 -1.70
CA PHE A 68 -3.34 6.78 -1.52
C PHE A 68 -3.62 7.94 -0.56
N PHE A 69 -4.78 8.57 -0.66
CA PHE A 69 -5.14 9.70 0.19
C PHE A 69 -5.93 9.31 1.43
N ASP A 70 -6.13 8.02 1.67
CA ASP A 70 -6.86 7.54 2.83
C ASP A 70 -5.92 7.45 4.04
N GLU A 71 -5.90 8.51 4.83
CA GLU A 71 -5.09 8.59 6.05
C GLU A 71 -5.56 7.61 7.13
N MET A 72 -6.79 7.16 7.02
CA MET A 72 -7.39 6.25 8.00
C MET A 72 -7.11 4.80 7.72
N ASN A 73 -6.45 4.49 6.60
CA ASN A 73 -6.08 3.12 6.26
C ASN A 73 -4.74 2.78 6.89
N PRO A 74 -4.72 2.10 8.05
CA PRO A 74 -3.48 1.79 8.74
C PRO A 74 -2.74 0.59 8.17
N TYR A 75 -3.36 -0.15 7.25
CA TYR A 75 -2.83 -1.45 6.81
C TYR A 75 -1.76 -1.29 5.75
N PRO A 76 -0.69 -2.13 5.82
CA PRO A 76 0.24 -2.23 4.71
C PRO A 76 -0.49 -2.72 3.45
N ILE A 77 -0.02 -2.29 2.30
CA ILE A 77 -0.61 -2.68 1.01
C ILE A 77 -0.60 -4.20 0.83
N GLN A 78 0.46 -4.86 1.29
CA GLN A 78 0.56 -6.32 1.26
C GLN A 78 -0.58 -6.99 2.03
N THR A 79 -0.97 -6.37 3.15
CA THR A 79 -2.10 -6.83 3.96
C THR A 79 -3.41 -6.72 3.19
N HIS A 80 -3.57 -5.65 2.41
CA HIS A 80 -4.76 -5.47 1.59
C HIS A 80 -4.89 -6.59 0.55
N ALA A 81 -3.79 -6.96 -0.10
CA ALA A 81 -3.78 -8.07 -1.05
C ALA A 81 -4.14 -9.40 -0.37
N VAL A 82 -3.69 -9.60 0.86
CA VAL A 82 -4.03 -10.79 1.65
C VAL A 82 -5.51 -10.81 1.99
N ILE A 83 -6.09 -9.67 2.36
CA ILE A 83 -7.54 -9.58 2.61
C ILE A 83 -8.34 -9.98 1.36
N GLU A 84 -7.94 -9.52 0.20
CA GLU A 84 -8.59 -9.93 -1.06
C GLU A 84 -8.51 -11.44 -1.27
N GLN A 85 -7.37 -12.05 -1.01
CA GLN A 85 -7.21 -13.50 -1.10
C GLN A 85 -8.12 -14.23 -0.10
N LEU A 86 -8.23 -13.71 1.12
CA LEU A 86 -9.13 -14.27 2.12
C LEU A 86 -10.58 -14.26 1.64
N PHE A 87 -11.03 -13.15 1.07
CA PHE A 87 -12.38 -13.06 0.53
C PHE A 87 -12.61 -14.05 -0.60
N ARG A 88 -11.64 -14.22 -1.49
CA ARG A 88 -11.73 -15.21 -2.56
C ARG A 88 -11.84 -16.64 -2.04
N LEU A 89 -11.08 -16.95 -0.98
CA LEU A 89 -11.11 -18.28 -0.38
C LEU A 89 -12.45 -18.55 0.30
N THR A 90 -13.02 -17.56 0.97
CA THR A 90 -14.32 -17.72 1.64
C THR A 90 -15.48 -17.86 0.66
N GLU A 91 -15.35 -17.34 -0.55
CA GLU A 91 -16.37 -17.49 -1.58
C GLU A 91 -16.42 -18.91 -2.17
N ARG A 92 -15.37 -19.71 -1.97
CA ARG A 92 -15.18 -20.96 -2.68
C ARG A 92 -15.55 -22.23 -1.93
N LYS A 93 -16.17 -22.17 -0.76
CA LYS A 93 -16.60 -23.35 0.03
C LYS A 93 -15.67 -23.75 1.17
N GLU A 94 -16.27 -24.49 2.10
CA GLU A 94 -15.63 -25.00 3.33
C GLU A 94 -14.37 -25.84 3.08
N GLU A 95 -14.27 -26.48 1.92
CA GLU A 95 -13.10 -27.29 1.54
C GLU A 95 -11.79 -26.51 1.57
N ARG A 96 -11.87 -25.19 1.56
CA ARG A 96 -10.71 -24.31 1.58
C ARG A 96 -10.42 -23.69 2.95
N MET A 97 -11.19 -24.10 3.97
CA MET A 97 -10.99 -23.58 5.32
C MET A 97 -9.59 -23.89 5.86
N ASP A 98 -9.06 -25.09 5.55
CA ASP A 98 -7.70 -25.45 5.97
C ASP A 98 -6.67 -24.52 5.37
N GLN A 99 -6.84 -24.13 4.09
CA GLN A 99 -5.95 -23.18 3.44
C GLN A 99 -6.09 -21.78 4.04
N LEU A 100 -7.32 -21.39 4.39
CA LEU A 100 -7.58 -20.13 5.06
C LEU A 100 -6.89 -20.07 6.41
N VAL A 101 -7.02 -21.11 7.23
CA VAL A 101 -6.37 -21.21 8.54
C VAL A 101 -4.85 -21.15 8.39
N ALA A 102 -4.29 -21.90 7.43
CA ALA A 102 -2.85 -21.89 7.19
C ALA A 102 -2.36 -20.49 6.77
N LEU A 103 -3.16 -19.76 5.99
CA LEU A 103 -2.83 -18.39 5.60
C LEU A 103 -2.86 -17.45 6.79
N LEU A 104 -3.89 -17.56 7.64
CA LEU A 104 -4.00 -16.76 8.86
C LEU A 104 -2.84 -16.99 9.81
N GLU A 105 -2.38 -18.24 9.94
CA GLU A 105 -1.24 -18.58 10.79
C GLU A 105 0.06 -17.93 10.33
N ARG A 106 0.17 -17.60 9.04
CA ARG A 106 1.35 -16.94 8.47
C ARG A 106 1.32 -15.42 8.60
N MET A 107 0.22 -14.86 9.08
CA MET A 107 0.09 -13.42 9.22
C MET A 107 0.79 -12.90 10.46
N ASP A 108 1.16 -11.61 10.38
CA ASP A 108 1.66 -10.89 11.55
C ASP A 108 0.60 -10.89 12.64
N PRO A 109 0.90 -11.41 13.83
CA PRO A 109 -0.06 -11.44 14.93
C PRO A 109 -0.63 -10.07 15.29
N ALA A 110 0.17 -9.01 15.20
CA ALA A 110 -0.30 -7.66 15.48
C ALA A 110 -1.37 -7.22 14.50
N TRP A 111 -1.15 -7.48 13.21
CA TRP A 111 -2.14 -7.17 12.19
C TRP A 111 -3.41 -7.97 12.37
N PHE A 112 -3.28 -9.26 12.68
CA PHE A 112 -4.42 -10.14 12.90
C PHE A 112 -5.27 -9.65 14.08
N SER A 113 -4.62 -9.22 15.17
CA SER A 113 -5.31 -8.66 16.32
C SER A 113 -6.08 -7.39 15.97
N GLU A 114 -5.48 -6.50 15.18
CA GLU A 114 -6.15 -5.29 14.72
C GLU A 114 -7.38 -5.62 13.86
N MET A 115 -7.25 -6.60 12.97
CA MET A 115 -8.36 -7.02 12.12
C MET A 115 -9.51 -7.58 12.95
N LEU A 116 -9.22 -8.39 13.98
CA LEU A 116 -10.23 -8.92 14.88
C LEU A 116 -10.92 -7.81 15.66
N ASN A 117 -10.17 -6.83 16.15
CA ASN A 117 -10.73 -5.71 16.88
C ASN A 117 -11.68 -4.89 16.01
N LEU A 118 -11.32 -4.68 14.75
CA LEU A 118 -12.19 -3.98 13.80
C LEU A 118 -13.48 -4.77 13.55
N ALA A 119 -13.37 -6.09 13.38
CA ALA A 119 -14.53 -6.93 13.16
C ALA A 119 -15.45 -6.93 14.38
N GLU A 120 -14.91 -7.01 15.59
CA GLU A 120 -15.67 -6.93 16.83
C GLU A 120 -16.32 -5.55 16.99
N GLY A 121 -15.60 -4.48 16.66
CA GLY A 121 -16.12 -3.12 16.71
C GLY A 121 -17.28 -2.92 15.76
N SER A 122 -17.27 -3.54 14.59
CA SER A 122 -18.34 -3.42 13.60
C SER A 122 -19.60 -4.21 13.97
N GLN A 123 -19.51 -5.13 14.92
CA GLN A 123 -20.64 -5.93 15.39
C GLN A 123 -21.41 -5.24 16.52
N LYS A 124 -20.87 -4.18 17.04
CA LYS A 124 -21.52 -3.39 18.08
C LYS A 124 -22.35 -2.27 17.44
#